data_86d36a1b5898b92b542af459fefeecb9
#
_entry.id   86d36a1b5898b92b542af459fefeecb9
#
_cell.length_a   1.000
_cell.length_b   1.000
_cell.length_c   1.000
_cell.angle_alpha   90.00
_cell.angle_beta   90.00
_cell.angle_gamma   90.00
#
_symmetry.space_group_name_H-M   'P 1'
#
loop_
_entity.id
_entity.type
_entity.pdbx_description
1 polymer ?
#
loop_
_entity_poly.entity_id
_entity_poly.type
_entity_poly.pdbx_seq_one_letter_code
_entity_poly.pdbx_strand_id
1 'polypeptide(L)'
;MPPKWSNAERGGISDESKTRVGFVEGAVGGPEMVFSLATLFPKLQFVNVGPVWPERPDPGLSVLIVSAGASDVEAHLTRLRTHKDGPPVIVVLRDVDADARKQLGQSRAADLLTAPVSEAALALSVERLLAQAAAPAAAARAADGKVVGLLKAGGGVGATVLGIQLAHILAARADGVCFADLDVQFGQAALKLDIEDAMTVTDILSGAGALGELALSTVLKGHRSGVKLLAAPRDLTPLEAIAPQDLDGLMKSLRREFAVTLVDLPGVWTAWTNHALHLCDQILLITNLSVPHVHLVKRQLSMLASQSLDVIPLTLVCNRMNDDQRAVVSQKSAEKAIGRDFDIVIPDDRKLMYAAVAQGCALSAIRSGSKLERAIETLAEAIIPAPVVAGQQRRGLWS
;
A
#
# COMPACT_ATOMS: atom_id res chain seq x y z
N MET A 1 10.27 35.65 -31.56
CA MET A 1 11.31 34.68 -31.95
C MET A 1 11.36 33.66 -30.84
N PRO A 2 11.06 32.37 -31.06
CA PRO A 2 11.20 31.36 -30.05
C PRO A 2 12.70 31.12 -29.78
N PRO A 3 13.09 30.81 -28.54
CA PRO A 3 14.47 30.51 -28.21
C PRO A 3 14.91 29.24 -28.89
N LYS A 4 15.97 29.32 -29.69
CA LYS A 4 16.66 28.20 -30.31
C LYS A 4 17.30 27.35 -29.19
N TRP A 5 16.89 26.10 -29.07
CA TRP A 5 17.60 25.10 -28.31
C TRP A 5 19.00 24.90 -28.91
N SER A 6 20.00 25.53 -28.31
CA SER A 6 21.38 25.25 -28.68
C SER A 6 21.78 23.90 -28.13
N ASN A 7 22.35 23.07 -28.99
CA ASN A 7 23.15 21.89 -28.62
C ASN A 7 24.36 22.37 -27.79
N ALA A 8 24.14 22.69 -26.53
CA ALA A 8 25.20 23.00 -25.60
C ALA A 8 25.56 21.73 -24.83
N GLU A 9 26.74 21.30 -25.19
CA GLU A 9 27.72 20.57 -24.41
C GLU A 9 27.59 19.06 -24.30
N ARG A 10 28.11 18.40 -25.32
CA ARG A 10 28.82 17.13 -25.16
C ARG A 10 30.11 17.44 -24.39
N GLY A 11 30.13 17.15 -23.11
CA GLY A 11 31.34 17.24 -22.30
C GLY A 11 31.05 17.49 -20.85
N GLY A 12 30.72 16.42 -20.08
CA GLY A 12 30.61 16.50 -18.65
C GLY A 12 30.18 15.14 -18.10
N ILE A 13 31.14 14.38 -17.62
CA ILE A 13 31.04 13.25 -16.66
C ILE A 13 29.68 12.55 -16.70
N SER A 14 29.63 11.39 -17.30
CA SER A 14 28.49 10.45 -17.23
C SER A 14 28.22 10.17 -15.75
N ASP A 15 27.21 10.84 -15.21
CA ASP A 15 26.67 10.57 -13.89
C ASP A 15 25.80 9.30 -14.00
N GLU A 16 26.46 8.13 -14.02
CA GLU A 16 25.85 6.81 -14.16
C GLU A 16 24.91 6.47 -12.99
N SER A 17 24.73 7.39 -12.03
CA SER A 17 23.93 7.16 -10.82
C SER A 17 22.48 7.65 -10.92
N LYS A 18 22.09 8.42 -11.96
CA LYS A 18 20.75 9.00 -12.06
C LYS A 18 19.79 8.13 -12.86
N THR A 19 18.62 7.88 -12.27
CA THR A 19 17.51 7.22 -12.95
C THR A 19 16.93 8.13 -14.04
N ARG A 20 16.78 7.62 -15.29
CA ARG A 20 16.40 8.41 -16.45
C ARG A 20 14.91 8.27 -16.75
N VAL A 21 14.20 9.39 -16.83
CA VAL A 21 12.78 9.49 -17.20
C VAL A 21 12.67 10.19 -18.55
N GLY A 22 12.23 9.44 -19.57
CA GLY A 22 12.01 9.98 -20.93
C GLY A 22 10.65 10.67 -21.04
N PHE A 23 10.56 11.75 -21.78
CA PHE A 23 9.28 12.37 -22.15
C PHE A 23 9.27 12.82 -23.60
N VAL A 24 8.11 12.64 -24.24
CA VAL A 24 7.86 13.18 -25.59
C VAL A 24 7.52 14.66 -25.47
N GLU A 25 7.96 15.47 -26.45
CA GLU A 25 7.68 16.91 -26.49
C GLU A 25 6.17 17.19 -26.33
N GLY A 26 5.84 18.08 -25.37
CA GLY A 26 4.46 18.40 -25.06
C GLY A 26 3.72 17.41 -24.16
N ALA A 27 4.26 16.25 -23.84
CA ALA A 27 3.64 15.33 -22.88
C ALA A 27 3.72 15.85 -21.43
N VAL A 28 4.75 16.62 -21.14
CA VAL A 28 4.96 17.31 -19.87
C VAL A 28 4.75 18.79 -20.11
N GLY A 29 3.93 19.46 -19.32
CA GLY A 29 3.37 20.80 -19.53
C GLY A 29 4.29 21.98 -19.91
N GLY A 30 5.58 21.73 -20.16
CA GLY A 30 6.56 22.70 -20.62
C GLY A 30 7.88 22.66 -19.84
N PRO A 31 8.85 23.52 -20.23
CA PRO A 31 10.18 23.54 -19.59
C PRO A 31 10.14 23.84 -18.08
N GLU A 32 9.19 24.66 -17.65
CA GLU A 32 9.04 25.03 -16.25
C GLU A 32 8.66 23.82 -15.39
N MET A 33 7.75 22.97 -15.87
CA MET A 33 7.35 21.74 -15.17
C MET A 33 8.50 20.75 -15.10
N VAL A 34 9.28 20.59 -16.19
CA VAL A 34 10.46 19.72 -16.19
C VAL A 34 11.50 20.21 -15.18
N PHE A 35 11.72 21.53 -15.10
CA PHE A 35 12.64 22.13 -14.14
C PHE A 35 12.17 21.91 -12.69
N SER A 36 10.87 22.10 -12.44
CA SER A 36 10.27 21.87 -11.12
C SER A 36 10.39 20.41 -10.69
N LEU A 37 10.03 19.47 -11.58
CA LEU A 37 10.19 18.03 -11.33
C LEU A 37 11.66 17.64 -11.09
N ALA A 38 12.60 18.19 -11.85
CA ALA A 38 14.02 17.93 -11.65
C ALA A 38 14.55 18.49 -10.31
N THR A 39 13.92 19.55 -9.82
CA THR A 39 14.23 20.12 -8.50
C THR A 39 13.65 19.26 -7.36
N LEU A 40 12.42 18.77 -7.53
CA LEU A 40 11.78 17.85 -6.57
C LEU A 40 12.48 16.48 -6.51
N PHE A 41 13.00 16.03 -7.63
CA PHE A 41 13.65 14.71 -7.76
C PHE A 41 15.12 14.83 -8.20
N PRO A 42 16.04 15.24 -7.34
CA PRO A 42 17.46 15.46 -7.71
C PRO A 42 18.19 14.20 -8.17
N LYS A 43 17.63 13.01 -7.87
CA LYS A 43 18.14 11.71 -8.35
C LYS A 43 17.61 11.29 -9.72
N LEU A 44 16.63 12.02 -10.28
CA LEU A 44 16.08 11.75 -11.59
C LEU A 44 16.69 12.68 -12.64
N GLN A 45 16.85 12.15 -13.86
CA GLN A 45 17.21 12.90 -15.04
C GLN A 45 16.05 12.85 -16.05
N PHE A 46 15.40 13.97 -16.29
CA PHE A 46 14.36 14.09 -17.30
C PHE A 46 14.98 14.33 -18.67
N VAL A 47 14.67 13.44 -19.64
CA VAL A 47 15.26 13.45 -20.97
C VAL A 47 14.17 13.61 -22.02
N ASN A 48 14.26 14.65 -22.84
CA ASN A 48 13.39 14.79 -24.01
C ASN A 48 13.80 13.75 -25.06
N VAL A 49 12.89 12.86 -25.43
CA VAL A 49 13.12 11.77 -26.42
C VAL A 49 12.67 12.13 -27.83
N GLY A 50 12.23 13.38 -28.05
CA GLY A 50 11.82 13.89 -29.36
C GLY A 50 10.32 14.25 -29.41
N PRO A 51 9.87 14.69 -30.62
CA PRO A 51 8.49 15.18 -30.78
C PRO A 51 7.44 14.07 -30.85
N VAL A 52 7.86 12.83 -31.07
CA VAL A 52 6.96 11.68 -31.15
C VAL A 52 7.50 10.50 -30.35
N TRP A 53 6.62 9.60 -29.96
CA TRP A 53 7.00 8.35 -29.30
C TRP A 53 8.01 7.58 -30.17
N PRO A 54 9.24 7.32 -29.72
CA PRO A 54 10.27 6.65 -30.51
C PRO A 54 9.88 5.19 -30.81
N GLU A 55 10.20 4.70 -31.99
CA GLU A 55 9.95 3.31 -32.39
C GLU A 55 10.67 2.31 -31.49
N ARG A 56 11.86 2.65 -31.05
CA ARG A 56 12.66 1.89 -30.08
C ARG A 56 13.07 2.83 -28.97
N PRO A 57 12.41 2.72 -27.81
CA PRO A 57 12.81 3.49 -26.64
C PRO A 57 14.22 3.13 -26.20
N ASP A 58 14.95 4.12 -25.72
CA ASP A 58 16.26 3.90 -25.12
C ASP A 58 16.11 2.90 -23.93
N PRO A 59 16.81 1.76 -23.95
CA PRO A 59 16.73 0.77 -22.86
C PRO A 59 17.23 1.29 -21.50
N GLY A 60 17.93 2.42 -21.49
CA GLY A 60 18.36 3.09 -20.26
C GLY A 60 17.28 3.98 -19.63
N LEU A 61 16.07 4.06 -20.19
CA LEU A 61 14.97 4.77 -19.58
C LEU A 61 14.23 3.89 -18.58
N SER A 62 13.97 4.42 -17.40
CA SER A 62 13.19 3.73 -16.36
C SER A 62 11.69 3.99 -16.48
N VAL A 63 11.28 5.12 -17.08
CA VAL A 63 9.89 5.48 -17.36
C VAL A 63 9.86 6.28 -18.66
N LEU A 64 8.79 6.14 -19.45
CA LEU A 64 8.52 6.96 -20.63
C LEU A 64 7.16 7.66 -20.50
N ILE A 65 7.12 8.97 -20.71
CA ILE A 65 5.91 9.80 -20.68
C ILE A 65 5.56 10.22 -22.10
N VAL A 66 4.34 9.89 -22.54
CA VAL A 66 3.83 10.23 -23.87
C VAL A 66 2.49 10.94 -23.76
N SER A 67 2.10 11.70 -24.79
CA SER A 67 0.75 12.30 -24.84
C SER A 67 -0.07 11.65 -25.95
N ALA A 68 -1.34 11.35 -25.66
CA ALA A 68 -2.32 10.85 -26.63
C ALA A 68 -3.48 11.83 -26.77
N GLY A 69 -3.76 12.24 -28.00
CA GLY A 69 -4.95 13.00 -28.39
C GLY A 69 -5.98 12.10 -29.08
N ALA A 70 -7.17 12.62 -29.36
CA ALA A 70 -8.24 11.86 -30.02
C ALA A 70 -7.83 11.26 -31.37
N SER A 71 -6.92 11.93 -32.10
CA SER A 71 -6.48 11.53 -33.45
C SER A 71 -5.43 10.41 -33.47
N ASP A 72 -4.78 10.12 -32.36
CA ASP A 72 -3.61 9.22 -32.31
C ASP A 72 -3.76 8.06 -31.30
N VAL A 73 -4.94 7.91 -30.72
CA VAL A 73 -5.26 6.81 -29.76
C VAL A 73 -4.94 5.43 -30.33
N GLU A 74 -5.38 5.14 -31.57
CA GLU A 74 -5.14 3.83 -32.21
C GLU A 74 -3.64 3.56 -32.44
N ALA A 75 -2.88 4.58 -32.79
CA ALA A 75 -1.44 4.47 -32.93
C ALA A 75 -0.77 4.15 -31.59
N HIS A 76 -1.23 4.79 -30.51
CA HIS A 76 -0.74 4.52 -29.15
C HIS A 76 -1.13 3.12 -28.66
N LEU A 77 -2.36 2.67 -28.90
CA LEU A 77 -2.80 1.30 -28.57
C LEU A 77 -1.96 0.25 -29.30
N THR A 78 -1.67 0.46 -30.56
CA THR A 78 -0.82 -0.44 -31.36
C THR A 78 0.60 -0.48 -30.80
N ARG A 79 1.18 0.67 -30.45
CA ARG A 79 2.52 0.74 -29.85
C ARG A 79 2.55 0.10 -28.46
N LEU A 80 1.57 0.33 -27.61
CA LEU A 80 1.47 -0.32 -26.30
C LEU A 80 1.41 -1.85 -26.40
N ARG A 81 0.73 -2.39 -27.42
CA ARG A 81 0.68 -3.85 -27.66
C ARG A 81 2.04 -4.44 -28.05
N THR A 82 2.84 -3.69 -28.79
CA THR A 82 4.17 -4.11 -29.26
C THR A 82 5.31 -3.80 -28.29
N HIS A 83 5.05 -2.93 -27.31
CA HIS A 83 6.01 -2.46 -26.30
C HIS A 83 6.21 -3.47 -25.17
N LYS A 84 6.74 -4.68 -25.49
CA LYS A 84 6.83 -5.78 -24.51
C LYS A 84 7.99 -5.65 -23.55
N ASP A 85 9.11 -5.14 -24.02
CA ASP A 85 10.41 -5.12 -23.31
C ASP A 85 10.93 -3.69 -23.08
N GLY A 86 10.06 -2.68 -23.20
CA GLY A 86 10.40 -1.28 -22.98
C GLY A 86 10.08 -0.79 -21.57
N PRO A 87 10.48 0.44 -21.23
CA PRO A 87 10.15 1.05 -19.95
C PRO A 87 8.63 1.19 -19.77
N PRO A 88 8.11 1.22 -18.54
CA PRO A 88 6.71 1.51 -18.26
C PRO A 88 6.31 2.88 -18.84
N VAL A 89 5.09 2.97 -19.40
CA VAL A 89 4.63 4.15 -20.15
C VAL A 89 3.50 4.85 -19.41
N ILE A 90 3.69 6.14 -19.13
CA ILE A 90 2.62 7.05 -18.66
C ILE A 90 2.02 7.70 -19.90
N VAL A 91 0.70 7.59 -20.09
CA VAL A 91 0.00 8.25 -21.20
C VAL A 91 -0.77 9.45 -20.68
N VAL A 92 -0.45 10.63 -21.15
CA VAL A 92 -1.15 11.87 -20.86
C VAL A 92 -2.25 12.09 -21.92
N LEU A 93 -3.51 12.01 -21.50
CA LEU A 93 -4.69 12.10 -22.35
C LEU A 93 -5.06 13.57 -22.60
N ARG A 94 -5.24 13.94 -23.88
CA ARG A 94 -5.70 15.27 -24.30
C ARG A 94 -6.96 15.11 -25.14
N ASP A 95 -8.07 15.65 -24.66
CA ASP A 95 -9.36 15.67 -25.36
C ASP A 95 -9.77 14.28 -25.91
N VAL A 96 -9.59 13.25 -25.08
CA VAL A 96 -9.90 11.86 -25.39
C VAL A 96 -11.25 11.51 -24.80
N ASP A 97 -12.13 10.85 -25.59
CA ASP A 97 -13.43 10.41 -25.15
C ASP A 97 -13.37 9.25 -24.11
N ALA A 98 -14.51 8.92 -23.52
CA ALA A 98 -14.60 7.90 -22.48
C ALA A 98 -14.25 6.48 -22.98
N ASP A 99 -14.58 6.18 -24.24
CA ASP A 99 -14.32 4.85 -24.82
C ASP A 99 -12.84 4.66 -25.13
N ALA A 100 -12.19 5.65 -25.72
CA ALA A 100 -10.75 5.65 -25.97
C ALA A 100 -9.95 5.62 -24.66
N ARG A 101 -10.40 6.36 -23.62
CA ARG A 101 -9.82 6.29 -22.28
C ARG A 101 -9.93 4.88 -21.69
N LYS A 102 -11.08 4.24 -21.83
CA LYS A 102 -11.30 2.86 -21.37
C LYS A 102 -10.37 1.87 -22.08
N GLN A 103 -10.24 2.00 -23.41
CA GLN A 103 -9.37 1.14 -24.20
C GLN A 103 -7.88 1.31 -23.80
N LEU A 104 -7.43 2.55 -23.61
CA LEU A 104 -6.07 2.82 -23.13
C LEU A 104 -5.84 2.29 -21.72
N GLY A 105 -6.85 2.37 -20.82
CA GLY A 105 -6.80 1.80 -19.48
C GLY A 105 -6.75 0.28 -19.44
N GLN A 106 -7.29 -0.39 -20.47
CA GLN A 106 -7.20 -1.84 -20.65
C GLN A 106 -5.95 -2.29 -21.41
N SER A 107 -5.12 -1.33 -21.82
CA SER A 107 -3.88 -1.59 -22.54
C SER A 107 -2.70 -1.82 -21.56
N ARG A 108 -1.49 -1.89 -22.08
CA ARG A 108 -0.25 -1.96 -21.30
C ARG A 108 0.28 -0.59 -20.82
N ALA A 109 -0.52 0.48 -20.89
CA ALA A 109 -0.15 1.73 -20.25
C ALA A 109 0.02 1.49 -18.74
N ALA A 110 1.14 1.96 -18.21
CA ALA A 110 1.43 1.81 -16.78
C ALA A 110 0.63 2.81 -15.95
N ASP A 111 0.27 3.97 -16.55
CA ASP A 111 -0.63 4.96 -15.96
C ASP A 111 -1.29 5.85 -17.01
N LEU A 112 -2.45 6.44 -16.66
CA LEU A 112 -3.20 7.37 -17.49
C LEU A 112 -3.44 8.67 -16.71
N LEU A 113 -2.89 9.77 -17.18
CA LEU A 113 -3.11 11.10 -16.65
C LEU A 113 -3.96 11.93 -17.63
N THR A 114 -4.79 12.83 -17.14
CA THR A 114 -5.62 13.71 -17.98
C THR A 114 -5.01 15.11 -18.02
N ALA A 115 -4.82 15.68 -19.21
CA ALA A 115 -4.37 17.05 -19.36
C ALA A 115 -5.47 18.06 -18.97
N PRO A 116 -5.11 19.21 -18.36
CA PRO A 116 -3.76 19.62 -17.98
C PRO A 116 -3.26 18.83 -16.76
N VAL A 117 -2.07 18.24 -16.88
CA VAL A 117 -1.47 17.45 -15.81
C VAL A 117 -0.89 18.37 -14.76
N SER A 118 -1.23 18.17 -13.50
CA SER A 118 -0.55 18.86 -12.41
C SER A 118 0.83 18.23 -12.14
N GLU A 119 1.75 19.06 -11.66
CA GLU A 119 3.07 18.62 -11.23
C GLU A 119 3.00 17.48 -10.21
N ALA A 120 2.12 17.61 -9.22
CA ALA A 120 1.92 16.60 -8.18
C ALA A 120 1.42 15.26 -8.75
N ALA A 121 0.50 15.27 -9.72
CA ALA A 121 -0.02 14.05 -10.33
C ALA A 121 1.07 13.33 -11.14
N LEU A 122 1.88 14.08 -11.88
CA LEU A 122 2.98 13.51 -12.68
C LEU A 122 4.09 12.98 -11.77
N ALA A 123 4.46 13.76 -10.74
CA ALA A 123 5.43 13.35 -9.73
C ALA A 123 5.04 12.02 -9.08
N LEU A 124 3.81 11.92 -8.60
CA LEU A 124 3.28 10.72 -7.95
C LEU A 124 3.28 9.50 -8.89
N SER A 125 2.91 9.71 -10.17
CA SER A 125 2.90 8.63 -11.17
C SER A 125 4.32 8.12 -11.46
N VAL A 126 5.29 9.03 -11.64
CA VAL A 126 6.70 8.67 -11.88
C VAL A 126 7.28 7.94 -10.67
N GLU A 127 7.11 8.46 -9.45
CA GLU A 127 7.59 7.80 -8.22
C GLU A 127 7.05 6.39 -8.08
N ARG A 128 5.74 6.22 -8.30
CA ARG A 128 5.09 4.93 -8.22
C ARG A 128 5.71 3.91 -9.17
N LEU A 129 5.92 4.28 -10.43
CA LEU A 129 6.48 3.35 -11.43
C LEU A 129 7.94 3.01 -11.16
N LEU A 130 8.71 3.97 -10.65
CA LEU A 130 10.09 3.70 -10.24
C LEU A 130 10.15 2.77 -9.02
N ALA A 131 9.25 2.95 -8.05
CA ALA A 131 9.13 2.06 -6.92
C ALA A 131 8.73 0.64 -7.34
N GLN A 132 7.80 0.50 -8.30
CA GLN A 132 7.42 -0.80 -8.87
C GLN A 132 8.57 -1.48 -9.62
N ALA A 133 9.37 -0.71 -10.38
CA ALA A 133 10.54 -1.23 -11.09
C ALA A 133 11.68 -1.65 -10.15
N ALA A 134 11.81 -1.00 -8.99
CA ALA A 134 12.77 -1.34 -7.95
C ALA A 134 12.30 -2.52 -7.06
N ALA A 135 11.01 -2.89 -7.11
CA ALA A 135 10.49 -4.02 -6.34
C ALA A 135 11.00 -5.34 -6.93
N PRO A 136 11.71 -6.19 -6.16
CA PRO A 136 12.10 -7.49 -6.67
C PRO A 136 10.86 -8.31 -7.03
N ALA A 137 10.95 -9.04 -8.14
CA ALA A 137 9.85 -9.81 -8.71
C ALA A 137 9.17 -10.71 -7.66
N ALA A 138 7.85 -10.86 -7.78
CA ALA A 138 7.01 -11.65 -6.87
C ALA A 138 7.50 -13.10 -6.60
N ALA A 139 8.38 -13.64 -7.45
CA ALA A 139 8.98 -14.95 -7.28
C ALA A 139 10.00 -15.04 -6.13
N ALA A 140 10.62 -13.92 -5.70
CA ALA A 140 11.53 -13.90 -4.56
C ALA A 140 10.78 -13.77 -3.21
N ARG A 141 9.48 -13.47 -3.23
CA ARG A 141 8.66 -13.25 -2.02
C ARG A 141 8.22 -14.54 -1.33
N ALA A 142 8.32 -15.70 -1.98
CA ALA A 142 7.84 -16.99 -1.45
C ALA A 142 8.65 -17.56 -0.28
N ALA A 143 9.86 -17.03 -0.02
CA ALA A 143 10.73 -17.43 1.08
C ALA A 143 10.73 -16.45 2.26
N ASP A 144 10.17 -15.23 2.08
CA ASP A 144 10.13 -14.17 3.08
C ASP A 144 8.77 -14.10 3.77
N GLY A 145 8.74 -13.56 5.00
CA GLY A 145 7.51 -13.35 5.77
C GLY A 145 6.50 -12.43 5.08
N LYS A 146 5.23 -12.60 5.41
CA LYS A 146 4.10 -11.87 4.81
C LYS A 146 3.91 -10.51 5.47
N VAL A 147 3.74 -9.46 4.68
CA VAL A 147 3.39 -8.10 5.15
C VAL A 147 1.95 -7.78 4.79
N VAL A 148 1.15 -7.42 5.80
CA VAL A 148 -0.28 -7.12 5.66
C VAL A 148 -0.55 -5.68 6.10
N GLY A 149 -0.98 -4.85 5.18
CA GLY A 149 -1.33 -3.44 5.46
C GLY A 149 -2.73 -3.31 6.06
N LEU A 150 -2.87 -2.61 7.17
CA LEU A 150 -4.15 -2.24 7.76
C LEU A 150 -4.52 -0.84 7.29
N LEU A 151 -5.46 -0.75 6.35
CA LEU A 151 -5.95 0.51 5.78
C LEU A 151 -7.29 0.88 6.42
N LYS A 152 -7.35 2.08 6.99
CA LYS A 152 -8.55 2.62 7.64
C LYS A 152 -9.43 3.30 6.59
N ALA A 153 -10.69 2.88 6.44
CA ALA A 153 -11.62 3.60 5.58
C ALA A 153 -11.89 5.03 6.09
N GLY A 154 -11.76 5.22 7.40
CA GLY A 154 -11.91 6.51 8.07
C GLY A 154 -11.56 6.42 9.54
N GLY A 155 -11.68 7.54 10.24
CA GLY A 155 -11.39 7.60 11.68
C GLY A 155 -12.35 6.75 12.52
N GLY A 156 -11.87 6.18 13.61
CA GLY A 156 -12.70 5.49 14.60
C GLY A 156 -13.23 4.12 14.19
N VAL A 157 -12.83 3.54 13.07
CA VAL A 157 -13.25 2.18 12.63
C VAL A 157 -12.67 1.05 13.49
N GLY A 158 -11.70 1.33 14.36
CA GLY A 158 -11.10 0.37 15.26
C GLY A 158 -10.04 -0.53 14.64
N ALA A 159 -9.41 -0.10 13.56
CA ALA A 159 -8.41 -0.88 12.82
C ALA A 159 -7.22 -1.31 13.68
N THR A 160 -6.59 -0.38 14.42
CA THR A 160 -5.48 -0.68 15.33
C THR A 160 -5.84 -1.74 16.36
N VAL A 161 -7.01 -1.61 17.00
CA VAL A 161 -7.47 -2.56 18.03
C VAL A 161 -7.75 -3.94 17.43
N LEU A 162 -8.43 -3.98 16.28
CA LEU A 162 -8.67 -5.21 15.53
C LEU A 162 -7.34 -5.86 15.11
N GLY A 163 -6.41 -5.05 14.59
CA GLY A 163 -5.08 -5.51 14.18
C GLY A 163 -4.26 -6.11 15.34
N ILE A 164 -4.34 -5.52 16.53
CA ILE A 164 -3.67 -6.06 17.72
C ILE A 164 -4.28 -7.43 18.11
N GLN A 165 -5.61 -7.56 18.12
CA GLN A 165 -6.26 -8.85 18.43
C GLN A 165 -5.95 -9.90 17.36
N LEU A 166 -5.88 -9.47 16.09
CA LEU A 166 -5.44 -10.32 15.00
C LEU A 166 -3.98 -10.77 15.18
N ALA A 167 -3.09 -9.86 15.60
CA ALA A 167 -1.69 -10.19 15.90
C ALA A 167 -1.55 -11.25 17.00
N HIS A 168 -2.37 -11.15 18.07
CA HIS A 168 -2.40 -12.16 19.13
C HIS A 168 -2.79 -13.56 18.60
N ILE A 169 -3.80 -13.63 17.73
CA ILE A 169 -4.24 -14.90 17.13
C ILE A 169 -3.17 -15.45 16.19
N LEU A 170 -2.56 -14.59 15.36
CA LEU A 170 -1.49 -14.99 14.46
C LEU A 170 -0.25 -15.48 15.21
N ALA A 171 0.11 -14.86 16.33
CA ALA A 171 1.26 -15.26 17.15
C ALA A 171 1.07 -16.65 17.78
N ALA A 172 -0.16 -17.11 17.96
CA ALA A 172 -0.45 -18.50 18.36
C ALA A 172 -0.35 -19.51 17.20
N ARG A 173 -0.26 -19.05 15.94
CA ARG A 173 -0.29 -19.88 14.74
C ARG A 173 1.02 -19.87 13.95
N ALA A 174 1.86 -18.88 14.14
CA ALA A 174 3.10 -18.68 13.38
C ALA A 174 4.24 -18.22 14.29
N ASP A 175 5.43 -18.70 14.01
CA ASP A 175 6.64 -18.27 14.69
C ASP A 175 7.07 -16.90 14.14
N GLY A 176 7.06 -15.89 15.02
CA GLY A 176 7.46 -14.54 14.69
C GLY A 176 6.35 -13.72 14.03
N VAL A 177 5.60 -12.98 14.86
CA VAL A 177 4.62 -11.98 14.41
C VAL A 177 5.03 -10.61 14.89
N CYS A 178 5.07 -9.63 13.98
CA CYS A 178 5.32 -8.24 14.28
C CYS A 178 4.06 -7.40 14.05
N PHE A 179 3.79 -6.49 14.97
CA PHE A 179 2.85 -5.38 14.77
C PHE A 179 3.65 -4.10 14.61
N ALA A 180 3.60 -3.50 13.43
CA ALA A 180 4.30 -2.25 13.10
C ALA A 180 3.28 -1.10 13.06
N ASP A 181 3.31 -0.23 14.05
CA ASP A 181 2.47 0.96 14.13
C ASP A 181 3.16 2.13 13.42
N LEU A 182 2.80 2.33 12.14
CA LEU A 182 3.30 3.43 11.33
C LEU A 182 2.41 4.69 11.40
N ASP A 183 1.40 4.71 12.25
CA ASP A 183 0.60 5.93 12.48
C ASP A 183 1.36 6.90 13.39
N VAL A 184 2.35 7.59 12.83
CA VAL A 184 3.28 8.45 13.56
C VAL A 184 2.62 9.64 14.28
N GLN A 185 1.35 9.92 13.99
CA GLN A 185 0.62 10.99 14.65
C GLN A 185 -0.32 10.48 15.75
N PHE A 186 -0.99 9.37 15.52
CA PHE A 186 -2.05 8.89 16.41
C PHE A 186 -1.92 7.41 16.77
N GLY A 187 -0.76 6.80 16.48
CA GLY A 187 -0.47 5.42 16.84
C GLY A 187 -0.52 5.20 18.35
N GLN A 188 -1.14 4.10 18.77
CA GLN A 188 -1.36 3.78 20.18
C GLN A 188 -1.15 2.29 20.47
N ALA A 189 -0.47 1.56 19.59
CA ALA A 189 -0.30 0.12 19.80
C ALA A 189 0.48 -0.20 21.06
N ALA A 190 1.50 0.59 21.40
CA ALA A 190 2.28 0.42 22.62
C ALA A 190 1.41 0.51 23.88
N LEU A 191 0.55 1.53 23.97
CA LEU A 191 -0.40 1.69 25.08
C LEU A 191 -1.38 0.53 25.14
N LYS A 192 -1.91 0.08 24.01
CA LYS A 192 -2.91 -0.99 23.93
C LYS A 192 -2.35 -2.39 24.19
N LEU A 193 -1.06 -2.57 24.03
CA LEU A 193 -0.32 -3.80 24.34
C LEU A 193 0.33 -3.75 25.75
N ASP A 194 0.19 -2.64 26.46
CA ASP A 194 0.85 -2.42 27.75
C ASP A 194 2.38 -2.62 27.66
N ILE A 195 2.98 -2.05 26.62
CA ILE A 195 4.43 -2.10 26.37
C ILE A 195 5.04 -0.71 26.58
N GLU A 196 5.79 -0.56 27.63
CA GLU A 196 6.59 0.65 27.90
C GLU A 196 7.93 0.57 27.17
N ASP A 197 8.50 1.73 26.84
CA ASP A 197 9.83 1.90 26.20
C ASP A 197 10.03 1.02 24.96
N ALA A 198 9.00 0.90 24.13
CA ALA A 198 9.11 0.22 22.85
C ALA A 198 9.98 1.04 21.88
N MET A 199 10.74 0.33 21.03
CA MET A 199 11.44 0.92 19.90
C MET A 199 10.41 1.49 18.92
N THR A 200 10.61 2.74 18.49
CA THR A 200 9.70 3.42 17.58
C THR A 200 10.17 3.34 16.13
N VAL A 201 9.24 3.56 15.20
CA VAL A 201 9.58 3.59 13.77
C VAL A 201 10.58 4.69 13.46
N THR A 202 10.49 5.86 14.13
CA THR A 202 11.44 6.96 13.94
C THR A 202 12.83 6.65 14.49
N ASP A 203 12.94 5.88 15.59
CA ASP A 203 14.23 5.41 16.11
C ASP A 203 14.92 4.49 15.09
N ILE A 204 14.15 3.58 14.48
CA ILE A 204 14.66 2.68 13.45
C ILE A 204 15.09 3.45 12.20
N LEU A 205 14.27 4.36 11.69
CA LEU A 205 14.56 5.09 10.45
C LEU A 205 15.71 6.09 10.62
N SER A 206 15.83 6.76 11.78
CA SER A 206 16.95 7.68 12.07
C SER A 206 18.25 6.95 12.38
N GLY A 207 18.19 5.73 12.89
CA GLY A 207 19.34 4.88 13.20
C GLY A 207 19.74 3.90 12.09
N ALA A 208 19.18 4.00 10.90
CA ALA A 208 19.29 3.01 9.83
C ALA A 208 20.74 2.62 9.41
N GLY A 209 21.72 3.47 9.64
CA GLY A 209 23.13 3.13 9.43
C GLY A 209 23.73 2.18 10.49
N ALA A 210 23.19 2.19 11.70
CA ALA A 210 23.67 1.35 12.82
C ALA A 210 22.87 0.04 12.95
N LEU A 211 21.64 0.00 12.44
CA LEU A 211 20.73 -1.17 12.51
C LEU A 211 20.98 -2.22 11.43
N GLY A 212 21.82 -1.94 10.44
CA GLY A 212 22.19 -2.93 9.41
C GLY A 212 22.81 -4.22 9.95
N GLU A 213 23.30 -4.20 11.21
CA GLU A 213 23.95 -5.33 11.86
C GLU A 213 23.09 -5.97 12.98
N LEU A 214 22.05 -5.27 13.49
CA LEU A 214 21.20 -5.77 14.56
C LEU A 214 19.86 -6.27 14.01
N ALA A 215 19.50 -7.51 14.33
CA ALA A 215 18.21 -8.08 13.98
C ALA A 215 17.07 -7.31 14.70
N LEU A 216 16.04 -6.91 13.95
CA LEU A 216 14.85 -6.23 14.50
C LEU A 216 14.19 -7.07 15.60
N SER A 217 14.15 -8.38 15.44
CA SER A 217 13.61 -9.33 16.41
C SER A 217 14.31 -9.25 17.78
N THR A 218 15.55 -8.78 17.81
CA THR A 218 16.33 -8.60 19.06
C THR A 218 16.02 -7.27 19.73
N VAL A 219 15.84 -6.18 18.96
CA VAL A 219 15.64 -4.82 19.50
C VAL A 219 14.17 -4.51 19.76
N LEU A 220 13.24 -5.14 19.04
CA LEU A 220 11.82 -4.95 19.26
C LEU A 220 11.37 -5.63 20.54
N LYS A 221 10.61 -4.90 21.38
CA LYS A 221 10.01 -5.49 22.59
C LYS A 221 8.93 -6.49 22.22
N GLY A 222 8.92 -7.61 22.94
CA GLY A 222 7.91 -8.64 22.81
C GLY A 222 6.80 -8.47 23.84
N HIS A 223 5.57 -8.63 23.39
CA HIS A 223 4.44 -8.84 24.27
C HIS A 223 4.39 -10.30 24.77
N ARG A 224 3.77 -10.53 25.92
CA ARG A 224 3.59 -11.90 26.50
C ARG A 224 2.91 -12.91 25.59
N SER A 225 2.17 -12.45 24.55
CA SER A 225 1.56 -13.33 23.55
C SER A 225 2.50 -13.76 22.43
N GLY A 226 3.76 -13.32 22.44
CA GLY A 226 4.72 -13.57 21.36
C GLY A 226 4.77 -12.50 20.27
N VAL A 227 3.84 -11.55 20.26
CA VAL A 227 3.85 -10.42 19.32
C VAL A 227 5.03 -9.52 19.61
N LYS A 228 5.82 -9.17 18.60
CA LYS A 228 6.84 -8.11 18.64
C LYS A 228 6.21 -6.79 18.19
N LEU A 229 6.59 -5.69 18.83
CA LEU A 229 6.06 -4.37 18.53
C LEU A 229 7.15 -3.44 18.00
N LEU A 230 6.90 -2.88 16.81
CA LEU A 230 7.50 -1.64 16.35
C LEU A 230 6.47 -0.52 16.59
N ALA A 231 6.77 0.38 17.51
CA ALA A 231 5.81 1.36 17.98
C ALA A 231 5.80 2.63 17.13
N ALA A 232 4.70 3.36 17.14
CA ALA A 232 4.68 4.77 16.73
C ALA A 232 5.50 5.63 17.70
N PRO A 233 5.99 6.81 17.25
CA PRO A 233 6.66 7.77 18.13
C PRO A 233 5.78 8.18 19.33
N ARG A 234 6.42 8.56 20.44
CA ARG A 234 5.69 9.05 21.62
C ARG A 234 5.12 10.44 21.42
N ASP A 235 5.87 11.27 20.68
CA ASP A 235 5.46 12.63 20.34
C ASP A 235 4.84 12.68 18.95
N LEU A 236 3.96 13.65 18.74
CA LEU A 236 3.37 13.90 17.43
C LEU A 236 4.48 14.20 16.43
N THR A 237 4.62 13.34 15.44
CA THR A 237 5.63 13.47 14.40
C THR A 237 4.97 13.91 13.10
N PRO A 238 5.53 14.89 12.38
CA PRO A 238 5.03 15.26 11.05
C PRO A 238 5.00 14.05 10.12
N LEU A 239 3.97 13.97 9.26
CA LEU A 239 3.84 12.87 8.29
C LEU A 239 5.03 12.83 7.31
N GLU A 240 5.61 13.98 7.04
CA GLU A 240 6.77 14.17 6.16
C GLU A 240 8.09 13.66 6.76
N ALA A 241 8.09 13.28 8.04
CA ALA A 241 9.26 12.71 8.70
C ALA A 241 9.63 11.31 8.18
N ILE A 242 8.71 10.65 7.47
CA ILE A 242 8.97 9.37 6.81
C ILE A 242 9.06 9.62 5.30
N ALA A 243 10.20 9.29 4.70
CA ALA A 243 10.34 9.29 3.25
C ALA A 243 10.02 7.90 2.68
N PRO A 244 9.43 7.79 1.47
CA PRO A 244 9.09 6.49 0.86
C PRO A 244 10.26 5.51 0.84
N GLN A 245 11.46 5.96 0.49
CA GLN A 245 12.67 5.14 0.40
C GLN A 245 13.12 4.55 1.74
N ASP A 246 12.76 5.16 2.86
CA ASP A 246 13.15 4.68 4.19
C ASP A 246 12.42 3.38 4.54
N LEU A 247 11.23 3.18 3.92
CA LEU A 247 10.41 2.00 4.14
C LEU A 247 10.93 0.75 3.45
N ASP A 248 11.70 0.86 2.37
CA ASP A 248 12.21 -0.32 1.64
C ASP A 248 13.10 -1.18 2.53
N GLY A 249 14.04 -0.56 3.23
CA GLY A 249 14.93 -1.24 4.17
C GLY A 249 14.18 -1.84 5.37
N LEU A 250 13.25 -1.07 5.92
CA LEU A 250 12.41 -1.51 7.04
C LEU A 250 11.56 -2.72 6.65
N MET A 251 10.80 -2.64 5.56
CA MET A 251 9.91 -3.72 5.11
C MET A 251 10.69 -4.98 4.73
N LYS A 252 11.87 -4.83 4.12
CA LYS A 252 12.76 -5.95 3.83
C LYS A 252 13.24 -6.64 5.11
N SER A 253 13.61 -5.88 6.14
CA SER A 253 14.03 -6.44 7.42
C SER A 253 12.88 -7.11 8.16
N LEU A 254 11.68 -6.51 8.15
CA LEU A 254 10.47 -7.11 8.73
C LEU A 254 10.13 -8.45 8.05
N ARG A 255 10.21 -8.52 6.72
CA ARG A 255 9.97 -9.78 5.98
C ARG A 255 10.97 -10.87 6.32
N ARG A 256 12.24 -10.51 6.46
CA ARG A 256 13.30 -11.48 6.75
C ARG A 256 13.17 -12.10 8.14
N GLU A 257 12.65 -11.34 9.12
CA GLU A 257 12.71 -11.71 10.53
C GLU A 257 11.37 -12.18 11.12
N PHE A 258 10.26 -11.89 10.46
CA PHE A 258 8.93 -12.24 10.95
C PHE A 258 8.14 -13.01 9.89
N ALA A 259 7.48 -14.08 10.31
CA ALA A 259 6.58 -14.85 9.42
C ALA A 259 5.39 -13.99 8.95
N VAL A 260 4.89 -13.09 9.82
CA VAL A 260 3.85 -12.11 9.50
C VAL A 260 4.14 -10.78 10.16
N THR A 261 4.00 -9.71 9.37
CA THR A 261 3.99 -8.34 9.90
C THR A 261 2.66 -7.69 9.56
N LEU A 262 1.95 -7.19 10.57
CA LEU A 262 0.79 -6.32 10.42
C LEU A 262 1.26 -4.86 10.49
N VAL A 263 1.00 -4.08 9.45
CA VAL A 263 1.42 -2.68 9.33
C VAL A 263 0.20 -1.78 9.51
N ASP A 264 0.09 -1.11 10.64
CA ASP A 264 -1.00 -0.14 10.92
C ASP A 264 -0.65 1.22 10.29
N LEU A 265 -1.35 1.58 9.22
CA LEU A 265 -1.12 2.80 8.46
C LEU A 265 -1.99 3.95 8.99
N PRO A 266 -1.54 5.21 8.90
CA PRO A 266 -2.37 6.37 9.20
C PRO A 266 -3.59 6.43 8.27
N GLY A 267 -4.66 7.10 8.71
CA GLY A 267 -5.86 7.29 7.91
C GLY A 267 -5.72 8.34 6.79
N VAL A 268 -4.51 8.81 6.53
CA VAL A 268 -4.19 9.86 5.55
C VAL A 268 -3.31 9.30 4.45
N TRP A 269 -3.66 9.60 3.19
CA TRP A 269 -2.84 9.25 2.04
C TRP A 269 -1.68 10.23 1.89
N THR A 270 -0.47 9.71 1.96
CA THR A 270 0.79 10.40 1.67
C THR A 270 1.57 9.61 0.62
N ALA A 271 2.66 10.15 0.10
CA ALA A 271 3.53 9.41 -0.81
C ALA A 271 4.07 8.13 -0.17
N TRP A 272 4.48 8.21 1.09
CA TRP A 272 5.03 7.06 1.80
C TRP A 272 3.97 6.03 2.22
N THR A 273 2.72 6.42 2.55
CA THR A 273 1.64 5.45 2.81
C THR A 273 1.27 4.69 1.55
N ASN A 274 1.24 5.38 0.40
CA ASN A 274 1.09 4.75 -0.90
C ASN A 274 2.22 3.75 -1.17
N HIS A 275 3.46 4.16 -0.93
CA HIS A 275 4.62 3.28 -1.10
C HIS A 275 4.58 2.07 -0.15
N ALA A 276 4.23 2.28 1.12
CA ALA A 276 4.05 1.20 2.09
C ALA A 276 3.03 0.16 1.63
N LEU A 277 1.90 0.59 1.04
CA LEU A 277 0.89 -0.31 0.50
C LEU A 277 1.43 -1.14 -0.67
N HIS A 278 2.25 -0.56 -1.56
CA HIS A 278 2.92 -1.31 -2.63
C HIS A 278 3.89 -2.38 -2.12
N LEU A 279 4.43 -2.21 -0.92
CA LEU A 279 5.29 -3.18 -0.27
C LEU A 279 4.51 -4.27 0.49
N CYS A 280 3.19 -4.20 0.58
CA CYS A 280 2.35 -5.20 1.22
C CYS A 280 2.01 -6.36 0.27
N ASP A 281 1.80 -7.55 0.84
CA ASP A 281 1.30 -8.75 0.12
C ASP A 281 -0.21 -8.84 0.17
N GLN A 282 -0.83 -8.15 1.12
CA GLN A 282 -2.28 -8.10 1.31
C GLN A 282 -2.67 -6.80 2.00
N ILE A 283 -3.84 -6.27 1.65
CA ILE A 283 -4.43 -5.09 2.27
C ILE A 283 -5.72 -5.49 2.98
N LEU A 284 -5.85 -5.15 4.26
CA LEU A 284 -7.11 -5.21 5.00
C LEU A 284 -7.71 -3.80 5.02
N LEU A 285 -8.76 -3.56 4.24
CA LEU A 285 -9.51 -2.31 4.27
C LEU A 285 -10.61 -2.42 5.34
N ILE A 286 -10.42 -1.72 6.45
CA ILE A 286 -11.27 -1.83 7.63
C ILE A 286 -12.24 -0.66 7.69
N THR A 287 -13.53 -0.97 7.83
CA THR A 287 -14.63 0.00 7.90
C THR A 287 -15.65 -0.39 8.98
N ASN A 288 -16.69 0.42 9.14
CA ASN A 288 -17.90 0.10 9.89
C ASN A 288 -19.15 0.48 9.10
N LEU A 289 -20.34 0.05 9.59
CA LEU A 289 -21.61 0.36 8.95
C LEU A 289 -22.13 1.76 9.37
N SER A 290 -21.66 2.78 8.67
CA SER A 290 -22.26 4.12 8.73
C SER A 290 -22.24 4.76 7.33
N VAL A 291 -23.16 5.69 7.07
CA VAL A 291 -23.24 6.37 5.78
C VAL A 291 -21.90 7.01 5.40
N PRO A 292 -21.21 7.78 6.27
CA PRO A 292 -19.91 8.34 5.94
C PRO A 292 -18.88 7.28 5.57
N HIS A 293 -18.80 6.19 6.34
CA HIS A 293 -17.78 5.16 6.10
C HIS A 293 -18.04 4.36 4.81
N VAL A 294 -19.30 4.12 4.43
CA VAL A 294 -19.64 3.51 3.13
C VAL A 294 -19.12 4.40 1.98
N HIS A 295 -19.29 5.72 2.07
CA HIS A 295 -18.72 6.64 1.09
C HIS A 295 -17.18 6.63 1.09
N LEU A 296 -16.57 6.59 2.27
CA LEU A 296 -15.12 6.54 2.38
C LEU A 296 -14.54 5.24 1.79
N VAL A 297 -15.19 4.08 2.00
CA VAL A 297 -14.77 2.81 1.35
C VAL A 297 -14.74 2.96 -0.16
N LYS A 298 -15.78 3.53 -0.79
CA LYS A 298 -15.79 3.76 -2.25
C LYS A 298 -14.62 4.64 -2.70
N ARG A 299 -14.33 5.69 -1.95
CA ARG A 299 -13.19 6.58 -2.24
C ARG A 299 -11.86 5.86 -2.09
N GLN A 300 -11.71 5.03 -1.04
CA GLN A 300 -10.52 4.21 -0.84
C GLN A 300 -10.32 3.20 -1.98
N LEU A 301 -11.37 2.48 -2.38
CA LEU A 301 -11.30 1.55 -3.51
C LEU A 301 -10.94 2.24 -4.83
N SER A 302 -11.51 3.42 -5.09
CA SER A 302 -11.15 4.24 -6.25
C SER A 302 -9.70 4.72 -6.19
N MET A 303 -9.21 5.10 -5.00
CA MET A 303 -7.83 5.51 -4.80
C MET A 303 -6.88 4.32 -5.01
N LEU A 304 -7.17 3.16 -4.42
CA LEU A 304 -6.38 1.94 -4.63
C LEU A 304 -6.27 1.59 -6.13
N ALA A 305 -7.38 1.65 -6.87
CA ALA A 305 -7.38 1.41 -8.31
C ALA A 305 -6.57 2.45 -9.07
N SER A 306 -6.70 3.74 -8.72
CA SER A 306 -5.93 4.81 -9.38
C SER A 306 -4.43 4.73 -9.12
N GLN A 307 -4.03 4.10 -8.03
CA GLN A 307 -2.63 3.87 -7.66
C GLN A 307 -2.12 2.48 -8.06
N SER A 308 -2.90 1.70 -8.84
CA SER A 308 -2.59 0.30 -9.23
C SER A 308 -2.32 -0.62 -8.03
N LEU A 309 -2.97 -0.35 -6.92
CA LEU A 309 -2.93 -1.17 -5.70
C LEU A 309 -4.03 -2.23 -5.68
N ASP A 310 -4.96 -2.21 -6.65
CA ASP A 310 -6.02 -3.19 -6.86
C ASP A 310 -5.52 -4.56 -7.32
N VAL A 311 -4.24 -4.64 -7.74
CA VAL A 311 -3.55 -5.92 -8.01
C VAL A 311 -3.13 -6.64 -6.73
N ILE A 312 -3.07 -5.93 -5.59
CA ILE A 312 -2.75 -6.52 -4.29
C ILE A 312 -4.01 -7.13 -3.70
N PRO A 313 -3.97 -8.39 -3.21
CA PRO A 313 -5.09 -9.02 -2.55
C PRO A 313 -5.69 -8.11 -1.47
N LEU A 314 -6.98 -7.77 -1.62
CA LEU A 314 -7.69 -6.88 -0.71
C LEU A 314 -8.80 -7.64 0.00
N THR A 315 -8.81 -7.58 1.33
CA THR A 315 -9.89 -8.08 2.18
C THR A 315 -10.66 -6.90 2.76
N LEU A 316 -11.93 -6.78 2.42
CA LEU A 316 -12.82 -5.74 2.94
C LEU A 316 -13.46 -6.22 4.24
N VAL A 317 -13.12 -5.56 5.35
CA VAL A 317 -13.54 -5.95 6.70
C VAL A 317 -14.56 -4.95 7.24
N CYS A 318 -15.78 -5.42 7.52
CA CYS A 318 -16.76 -4.66 8.27
C CYS A 318 -16.59 -4.92 9.76
N ASN A 319 -16.05 -3.96 10.49
CA ASN A 319 -15.84 -4.06 11.94
C ASN A 319 -17.02 -3.49 12.72
N ARG A 320 -17.21 -3.95 13.95
CA ARG A 320 -18.27 -3.51 14.88
C ARG A 320 -19.67 -3.65 14.30
N MET A 321 -19.91 -4.76 13.62
CA MET A 321 -21.25 -5.07 13.13
C MET A 321 -22.19 -5.26 14.31
N ASN A 322 -23.25 -4.48 14.32
CA ASN A 322 -24.35 -4.61 15.28
C ASN A 322 -25.61 -5.09 14.53
N ASP A 323 -26.23 -6.16 15.03
CA ASP A 323 -27.48 -6.72 14.49
C ASP A 323 -28.71 -5.89 14.87
N ASP A 324 -28.53 -4.64 15.36
CA ASP A 324 -29.64 -3.78 15.72
C ASP A 324 -30.48 -3.46 14.47
N GLN A 325 -31.75 -3.95 14.48
CA GLN A 325 -32.71 -3.69 13.41
C GLN A 325 -33.01 -2.18 13.21
N ARG A 326 -32.56 -1.32 14.12
CA ARG A 326 -32.65 0.15 14.02
C ARG A 326 -31.43 0.77 13.35
N ALA A 327 -30.48 -0.03 12.90
CA ALA A 327 -29.32 0.49 12.17
C ALA A 327 -29.76 1.27 10.92
N VAL A 328 -29.24 2.49 10.79
CA VAL A 328 -29.56 3.38 9.64
C VAL A 328 -29.09 2.78 8.32
N VAL A 329 -28.07 1.93 8.36
CA VAL A 329 -27.49 1.26 7.19
C VAL A 329 -27.42 -0.25 7.45
N SER A 330 -28.12 -1.02 6.63
CA SER A 330 -27.97 -2.47 6.67
C SER A 330 -26.72 -2.92 5.91
N GLN A 331 -26.21 -4.12 6.22
CA GLN A 331 -25.07 -4.71 5.51
C GLN A 331 -25.34 -4.76 4.01
N LYS A 332 -26.48 -5.31 3.57
CA LYS A 332 -26.85 -5.41 2.15
C LYS A 332 -26.91 -4.05 1.44
N SER A 333 -27.41 -3.02 2.13
CA SER A 333 -27.46 -1.67 1.56
C SER A 333 -26.07 -1.07 1.40
N ALA A 334 -25.18 -1.33 2.35
CA ALA A 334 -23.79 -0.89 2.28
C ALA A 334 -23.04 -1.60 1.15
N GLU A 335 -23.13 -2.92 1.06
CA GLU A 335 -22.52 -3.74 0.00
C GLU A 335 -23.00 -3.31 -1.40
N LYS A 336 -24.31 -3.11 -1.57
CA LYS A 336 -24.87 -2.56 -2.80
C LYS A 336 -24.32 -1.17 -3.14
N ALA A 337 -24.20 -0.29 -2.14
CA ALA A 337 -23.67 1.05 -2.35
C ALA A 337 -22.18 1.04 -2.66
N ILE A 338 -21.39 0.17 -2.03
CA ILE A 338 -19.96 -0.02 -2.29
C ILE A 338 -19.74 -0.67 -3.66
N GLY A 339 -20.62 -1.55 -4.09
CA GLY A 339 -20.48 -2.40 -5.29
C GLY A 339 -19.62 -3.64 -5.04
N ARG A 340 -19.43 -4.02 -3.78
CA ARG A 340 -18.65 -5.18 -3.34
C ARG A 340 -19.18 -5.66 -2.00
N ASP A 341 -19.22 -6.97 -1.80
CA ASP A 341 -19.56 -7.59 -0.52
C ASP A 341 -18.42 -7.46 0.48
N PHE A 342 -18.74 -7.48 1.78
CA PHE A 342 -17.74 -7.61 2.81
C PHE A 342 -17.20 -9.04 2.84
N ASP A 343 -15.88 -9.18 2.76
CA ASP A 343 -15.22 -10.49 2.84
C ASP A 343 -15.31 -11.05 4.27
N ILE A 344 -15.19 -10.18 5.27
CA ILE A 344 -15.23 -10.52 6.69
C ILE A 344 -16.10 -9.51 7.46
N VAL A 345 -16.93 -10.04 8.36
CA VAL A 345 -17.77 -9.23 9.25
C VAL A 345 -17.41 -9.55 10.70
N ILE A 346 -17.00 -8.53 11.43
CA ILE A 346 -16.60 -8.62 12.86
C ILE A 346 -17.74 -8.08 13.72
N PRO A 347 -18.36 -8.91 14.60
CA PRO A 347 -19.45 -8.47 15.45
C PRO A 347 -18.99 -7.45 16.50
N ASP A 348 -19.91 -6.56 16.92
CA ASP A 348 -19.65 -5.58 17.98
C ASP A 348 -19.78 -6.23 19.37
N ASP A 349 -18.67 -6.41 20.07
CA ASP A 349 -18.65 -6.74 21.51
C ASP A 349 -17.71 -5.74 22.21
N ARG A 350 -18.20 -4.51 22.38
CA ARG A 350 -17.42 -3.42 22.99
C ARG A 350 -16.92 -3.74 24.36
N LYS A 351 -17.72 -4.45 25.17
CA LYS A 351 -17.34 -4.80 26.56
C LYS A 351 -16.14 -5.74 26.57
N LEU A 352 -16.19 -6.78 25.75
CA LEU A 352 -15.10 -7.75 25.65
C LEU A 352 -13.84 -7.10 25.04
N MET A 353 -13.98 -6.33 23.96
CA MET A 353 -12.88 -5.64 23.33
C MET A 353 -12.22 -4.61 24.27
N TYR A 354 -13.04 -3.84 24.99
CA TYR A 354 -12.54 -2.87 25.96
C TYR A 354 -11.78 -3.57 27.11
N ALA A 355 -12.31 -4.67 27.66
CA ALA A 355 -11.66 -5.42 28.72
C ALA A 355 -10.31 -5.99 28.26
N ALA A 356 -10.22 -6.51 27.04
CA ALA A 356 -8.97 -7.02 26.47
C ALA A 356 -7.92 -5.90 26.27
N VAL A 357 -8.34 -4.75 25.73
CA VAL A 357 -7.44 -3.59 25.53
C VAL A 357 -6.99 -3.00 26.86
N ALA A 358 -7.90 -2.86 27.84
CA ALA A 358 -7.55 -2.30 29.15
C ALA A 358 -6.55 -3.18 29.92
N GLN A 359 -6.49 -4.48 29.64
CA GLN A 359 -5.54 -5.41 30.24
C GLN A 359 -4.35 -5.74 29.32
N GLY A 360 -4.26 -5.09 28.16
CA GLY A 360 -3.22 -5.36 27.16
C GLY A 360 -3.13 -6.85 26.83
N CYS A 361 -4.26 -7.54 26.56
CA CYS A 361 -4.24 -9.00 26.36
C CYS A 361 -5.14 -9.45 25.20
N ALA A 362 -4.98 -10.72 24.81
CA ALA A 362 -5.84 -11.36 23.82
C ALA A 362 -7.28 -11.52 24.33
N LEU A 363 -8.26 -11.50 23.43
CA LEU A 363 -9.68 -11.76 23.76
C LEU A 363 -9.88 -13.09 24.46
N SER A 364 -9.13 -14.13 24.08
CA SER A 364 -9.16 -15.46 24.68
C SER A 364 -8.84 -15.46 26.18
N ALA A 365 -7.98 -14.54 26.63
CA ALA A 365 -7.64 -14.38 28.05
C ALA A 365 -8.80 -13.82 28.90
N ILE A 366 -9.72 -13.08 28.26
CA ILE A 366 -10.92 -12.56 28.91
C ILE A 366 -12.10 -13.54 28.78
N ARG A 367 -12.37 -13.97 27.54
CA ARG A 367 -13.45 -14.91 27.22
C ARG A 367 -13.13 -15.67 25.93
N SER A 368 -12.66 -16.90 26.09
CA SER A 368 -12.37 -17.79 24.97
C SER A 368 -13.64 -18.26 24.27
N GLY A 369 -13.56 -18.50 22.96
CA GLY A 369 -14.63 -19.01 22.11
C GLY A 369 -15.77 -18.02 21.87
N SER A 370 -15.55 -16.72 22.08
CA SER A 370 -16.53 -15.67 21.80
C SER A 370 -16.82 -15.57 20.30
N LYS A 371 -18.01 -15.04 19.92
CA LYS A 371 -18.32 -14.76 18.51
C LYS A 371 -17.31 -13.77 17.89
N LEU A 372 -16.87 -12.78 18.67
CA LEU A 372 -15.88 -11.79 18.26
C LEU A 372 -14.52 -12.46 17.95
N GLU A 373 -14.03 -13.32 18.85
CA GLU A 373 -12.78 -14.04 18.66
C GLU A 373 -12.84 -14.92 17.42
N ARG A 374 -13.89 -15.74 17.24
CA ARG A 374 -14.05 -16.59 16.06
C ARG A 374 -14.08 -15.81 14.74
N ALA A 375 -14.68 -14.62 14.71
CA ALA A 375 -14.66 -13.79 13.51
C ALA A 375 -13.25 -13.29 13.20
N ILE A 376 -12.43 -12.95 14.22
CA ILE A 376 -11.03 -12.56 14.03
C ILE A 376 -10.16 -13.78 13.66
N GLU A 377 -10.49 -14.97 14.17
CA GLU A 377 -9.84 -16.23 13.73
C GLU A 377 -10.07 -16.49 12.24
N THR A 378 -11.30 -16.26 11.74
CA THR A 378 -11.58 -16.33 10.29
C THR A 378 -10.77 -15.31 9.50
N LEU A 379 -10.59 -14.09 10.03
CA LEU A 379 -9.71 -13.10 9.40
C LEU A 379 -8.24 -13.55 9.42
N ALA A 380 -7.77 -14.18 10.49
CA ALA A 380 -6.42 -14.75 10.57
C ALA A 380 -6.20 -15.87 9.54
N GLU A 381 -7.22 -16.69 9.28
CA GLU A 381 -7.18 -17.74 8.25
C GLU A 381 -7.06 -17.19 6.82
N ALA A 382 -7.60 -16.00 6.57
CA ALA A 382 -7.42 -15.31 5.30
C ALA A 382 -5.98 -14.77 5.11
N ILE A 383 -5.19 -14.69 6.18
CA ILE A 383 -3.78 -14.26 6.14
C ILE A 383 -2.85 -15.47 6.09
N ILE A 384 -3.01 -16.37 7.06
CA ILE A 384 -2.29 -17.65 7.14
C ILE A 384 -3.35 -18.74 7.21
N PRO A 385 -3.49 -19.58 6.18
CA PRO A 385 -4.36 -20.74 6.25
C PRO A 385 -3.98 -21.63 7.44
N ALA A 386 -4.99 -22.11 8.17
CA ALA A 386 -4.74 -23.07 9.24
C ALA A 386 -3.98 -24.29 8.67
N PRO A 387 -2.99 -24.84 9.40
CA PRO A 387 -2.32 -26.05 8.95
C PRO A 387 -3.38 -27.12 8.72
N VAL A 388 -3.37 -27.70 7.53
CA VAL A 388 -4.26 -28.83 7.19
C VAL A 388 -3.88 -29.96 8.12
N VAL A 389 -4.66 -30.20 9.19
CA VAL A 389 -4.49 -31.38 10.03
C VAL A 389 -4.84 -32.57 9.15
N ALA A 390 -3.80 -33.23 8.62
CA ALA A 390 -3.93 -34.49 7.93
C ALA A 390 -4.47 -35.51 8.92
N GLY A 391 -5.77 -35.81 8.88
CA GLY A 391 -6.35 -36.87 9.70
C GLY A 391 -7.76 -36.65 10.25
N GLN A 392 -8.71 -36.18 9.44
CA GLN A 392 -10.10 -36.55 9.62
C GLN A 392 -10.68 -37.03 8.29
N GLN A 393 -10.27 -38.26 7.90
CA GLN A 393 -11.11 -39.07 7.01
C GLN A 393 -12.50 -39.16 7.68
N ARG A 394 -13.49 -38.46 7.11
CA ARG A 394 -14.89 -38.74 7.41
C ARG A 394 -15.12 -40.21 7.09
N ARG A 395 -15.14 -41.03 8.12
CA ARG A 395 -15.69 -42.37 8.04
C ARG A 395 -17.13 -42.22 7.59
N GLY A 396 -17.38 -42.48 6.32
CA GLY A 396 -18.71 -42.62 5.76
C GLY A 396 -19.43 -43.74 6.52
N LEU A 397 -20.47 -43.40 7.24
CA LEU A 397 -21.51 -44.34 7.65
C LEU A 397 -22.35 -44.66 6.41
N TRP A 398 -22.02 -45.76 5.77
CA TRP A 398 -22.95 -46.53 4.96
C TRP A 398 -22.85 -47.98 5.46
N SER A 399 -23.81 -48.37 6.21
CA SER A 399 -24.34 -49.74 6.32
C SER A 399 -25.75 -49.69 6.86
#